data_8e8d8f3a335fa12c9099235eead43f47
#
_entry.id   8e8d8f3a335fa12c9099235eead43f47
#
_cell.length_a   1.000
_cell.length_b   1.000
_cell.length_c   1.000
_cell.angle_alpha   90.00
_cell.angle_beta   90.00
_cell.angle_gamma   90.00
#
_symmetry.space_group_name_H-M   'P 1'
#
loop_
_entity.id
_entity.type
_entity.pdbx_description
1 polymer ?
#
loop_
_entity_poly.entity_id
_entity_poly.type
_entity_poly.pdbx_seq_one_letter_code
_entity_poly.pdbx_strand_id
1 'polypeptide(L)'
;QREMGETISGKTLGIIGLGSIGKKLVELTIGLNLNIVAYDPCEDKEFSSKYSVKYCDINELLKCSDIVTLHAPSAEDNQPIISEEQLKIMKPNALLVNTSRGKNNNEEFLFEALKNKTIAGACIDVFNDEPYKGNLASLDNVILTPHIGGYTSDVRRDLESEAVENLRKFL
;
A
#
# COMPACT_ATOMS: atom_id res chain seq x y z
N GLN A 1 13.41 23.82 14.89
CA GLN A 1 13.61 23.85 13.44
C GLN A 1 12.28 23.46 12.80
N ARG A 2 11.78 24.23 11.83
CA ARG A 2 10.58 23.82 11.09
C ARG A 2 11.03 22.88 9.98
N GLU A 3 10.55 21.64 9.97
CA GLU A 3 10.73 20.74 8.85
C GLU A 3 9.84 21.20 7.69
N MET A 4 10.42 21.28 6.49
CA MET A 4 9.67 21.60 5.29
C MET A 4 9.06 20.34 4.72
N GLY A 5 7.74 20.33 4.53
CA GLY A 5 7.05 19.29 3.80
C GLY A 5 7.26 19.40 2.28
N GLU A 6 6.97 18.34 1.56
CA GLU A 6 7.02 18.29 0.10
C GLU A 6 5.60 18.35 -0.50
N THR A 7 5.48 18.97 -1.67
CA THR A 7 4.23 18.99 -2.42
C THR A 7 3.95 17.61 -3.01
N ILE A 8 2.72 17.12 -2.84
CA ILE A 8 2.28 15.83 -3.40
C ILE A 8 1.98 15.91 -4.91
N SER A 9 1.53 17.08 -5.40
CA SER A 9 1.20 17.29 -6.80
C SER A 9 2.40 17.03 -7.70
N GLY A 10 2.21 16.28 -8.77
CA GLY A 10 3.24 15.87 -9.72
C GLY A 10 4.07 14.66 -9.28
N LYS A 11 3.89 14.17 -8.04
CA LYS A 11 4.54 12.93 -7.56
C LYS A 11 3.95 11.70 -8.24
N THR A 12 4.68 10.60 -8.23
CA THR A 12 4.23 9.31 -8.78
C THR A 12 3.74 8.41 -7.66
N LEU A 13 2.48 7.97 -7.78
CA LEU A 13 1.86 6.96 -6.92
C LEU A 13 1.93 5.60 -7.61
N GLY A 14 2.68 4.67 -7.05
CA GLY A 14 2.76 3.28 -7.47
C GLY A 14 1.79 2.41 -6.68
N ILE A 15 0.89 1.73 -7.37
CA ILE A 15 -0.14 0.87 -6.78
C ILE A 15 0.17 -0.59 -7.11
N ILE A 16 0.45 -1.41 -6.11
CA ILE A 16 0.62 -2.84 -6.27
C ILE A 16 -0.68 -3.53 -5.87
N GLY A 17 -1.40 -4.07 -6.87
CA GLY A 17 -2.74 -4.60 -6.75
C GLY A 17 -3.82 -3.56 -7.12
N LEU A 18 -4.27 -3.56 -8.38
CA LEU A 18 -5.31 -2.64 -8.87
C LEU A 18 -6.71 -3.31 -8.86
N GLY A 19 -7.01 -4.02 -7.77
CA GLY A 19 -8.34 -4.55 -7.48
C GLY A 19 -9.34 -3.46 -7.03
N SER A 20 -10.43 -3.84 -6.37
CA SER A 20 -11.48 -2.90 -5.92
C SER A 20 -10.95 -1.76 -5.05
N ILE A 21 -10.05 -2.06 -4.10
CA ILE A 21 -9.48 -1.05 -3.20
C ILE A 21 -8.50 -0.14 -3.96
N GLY A 22 -7.58 -0.70 -4.76
CA GLY A 22 -6.63 0.07 -5.56
C GLY A 22 -7.34 1.00 -6.56
N LYS A 23 -8.40 0.53 -7.22
CA LYS A 23 -9.25 1.35 -8.11
C LYS A 23 -9.93 2.48 -7.35
N LYS A 24 -10.46 2.19 -6.16
CA LYS A 24 -11.09 3.22 -5.33
C LYS A 24 -10.09 4.29 -4.89
N LEU A 25 -8.85 3.90 -4.57
CA LEU A 25 -7.78 4.85 -4.27
C LEU A 25 -7.50 5.78 -5.46
N VAL A 26 -7.41 5.22 -6.68
CA VAL A 26 -7.24 6.04 -7.90
C VAL A 26 -8.34 7.08 -8.01
N GLU A 27 -9.62 6.68 -7.87
CA GLU A 27 -10.76 7.60 -7.94
C GLU A 27 -10.68 8.73 -6.90
N LEU A 28 -10.28 8.40 -5.68
CA LEU A 28 -10.17 9.38 -4.58
C LEU A 28 -8.98 10.33 -4.75
N THR A 29 -7.96 9.96 -5.52
CA THR A 29 -6.74 10.76 -5.69
C THR A 29 -6.72 11.62 -6.96
N ILE A 30 -7.76 11.60 -7.79
CA ILE A 30 -7.84 12.37 -9.05
C ILE A 30 -7.51 13.86 -8.85
N GLY A 31 -8.03 14.48 -7.78
CA GLY A 31 -7.82 15.90 -7.48
C GLY A 31 -6.41 16.26 -6.97
N LEU A 32 -5.55 15.27 -6.71
CA LEU A 32 -4.20 15.49 -6.17
C LEU A 32 -3.12 15.69 -7.25
N ASN A 33 -3.49 15.58 -8.53
CA ASN A 33 -2.57 15.72 -9.67
C ASN A 33 -1.35 14.79 -9.56
N LEU A 34 -1.60 13.50 -9.24
CA LEU A 34 -0.57 12.45 -9.17
C LEU A 34 -0.40 11.77 -10.52
N ASN A 35 0.83 11.34 -10.83
CA ASN A 35 1.08 10.37 -11.87
C ASN A 35 0.83 8.98 -11.29
N ILE A 36 -0.07 8.18 -11.88
CA ILE A 36 -0.44 6.88 -11.33
C ILE A 36 0.15 5.78 -12.18
N VAL A 37 0.93 4.90 -11.56
CA VAL A 37 1.43 3.67 -12.16
C VAL A 37 0.92 2.48 -11.35
N ALA A 38 0.66 1.35 -12.00
CA ALA A 38 0.13 0.18 -11.33
C ALA A 38 0.80 -1.12 -11.79
N TYR A 39 0.87 -2.08 -10.89
CA TYR A 39 1.17 -3.48 -11.17
C TYR A 39 0.01 -4.34 -10.71
N ASP A 40 -0.54 -5.13 -11.63
CA ASP A 40 -1.53 -6.16 -11.35
C ASP A 40 -1.40 -7.26 -12.40
N PRO A 41 -1.46 -8.56 -12.03
CA PRO A 41 -1.46 -9.66 -13.00
C PRO A 41 -2.64 -9.60 -13.99
N CYS A 42 -3.75 -8.98 -13.58
CA CYS A 42 -4.97 -8.83 -14.38
C CYS A 42 -5.21 -7.35 -14.71
N GLU A 43 -4.69 -6.89 -15.86
CA GLU A 43 -4.86 -5.51 -16.30
C GLU A 43 -6.31 -5.19 -16.69
N ASP A 44 -6.88 -4.14 -16.09
CA ASP A 44 -8.15 -3.55 -16.53
C ASP A 44 -7.88 -2.36 -17.46
N LYS A 45 -7.93 -2.62 -18.76
CA LYS A 45 -7.63 -1.63 -19.80
C LYS A 45 -8.65 -0.52 -19.89
N GLU A 46 -9.92 -0.80 -19.58
CA GLU A 46 -10.97 0.23 -19.57
C GLU A 46 -10.76 1.20 -18.43
N PHE A 47 -10.54 0.68 -17.22
CA PHE A 47 -10.24 1.49 -16.04
C PHE A 47 -8.97 2.32 -16.23
N SER A 48 -7.88 1.68 -16.70
CA SER A 48 -6.59 2.37 -16.88
C SER A 48 -6.68 3.49 -17.91
N SER A 49 -7.41 3.29 -19.00
CA SER A 49 -7.66 4.33 -20.02
C SER A 49 -8.48 5.49 -19.44
N LYS A 50 -9.54 5.18 -18.69
CA LYS A 50 -10.43 6.18 -18.07
C LYS A 50 -9.70 7.10 -17.09
N TYR A 51 -8.81 6.53 -16.28
CA TYR A 51 -8.13 7.24 -15.19
C TYR A 51 -6.65 7.54 -15.47
N SER A 52 -6.19 7.29 -16.70
CA SER A 52 -4.78 7.51 -17.11
C SER A 52 -3.77 6.76 -16.22
N VAL A 53 -4.12 5.56 -15.77
CA VAL A 53 -3.23 4.69 -15.00
C VAL A 53 -2.31 3.96 -15.98
N LYS A 54 -1.01 3.99 -15.76
CA LYS A 54 -0.03 3.27 -16.58
C LYS A 54 0.36 1.95 -15.89
N TYR A 55 0.11 0.81 -16.52
CA TYR A 55 0.65 -0.47 -16.06
C TYR A 55 2.12 -0.61 -16.39
N CYS A 56 2.88 -1.19 -15.49
CA CYS A 56 4.29 -1.54 -15.66
C CYS A 56 4.67 -2.75 -14.79
N ASP A 57 5.87 -3.29 -14.97
CA ASP A 57 6.38 -4.32 -14.08
C ASP A 57 6.69 -3.75 -12.67
N ILE A 58 6.77 -4.64 -11.67
CA ILE A 58 6.93 -4.25 -10.29
C ILE A 58 8.24 -3.47 -10.03
N ASN A 59 9.33 -3.83 -10.71
CA ASN A 59 10.61 -3.17 -10.52
C ASN A 59 10.61 -1.77 -11.14
N GLU A 60 9.97 -1.60 -12.30
CA GLU A 60 9.76 -0.29 -12.91
C GLU A 60 8.90 0.61 -12.01
N LEU A 61 7.79 0.06 -11.47
CA LEU A 61 6.94 0.76 -10.52
C LEU A 61 7.74 1.26 -9.31
N LEU A 62 8.50 0.37 -8.67
CA LEU A 62 9.27 0.71 -7.46
C LEU A 62 10.33 1.80 -7.73
N LYS A 63 11.02 1.73 -8.89
CA LYS A 63 12.03 2.73 -9.27
C LYS A 63 11.46 4.12 -9.56
N CYS A 64 10.26 4.19 -10.13
CA CYS A 64 9.70 5.48 -10.56
C CYS A 64 8.79 6.14 -9.52
N SER A 65 8.31 5.40 -8.51
CA SER A 65 7.32 5.89 -7.54
C SER A 65 7.94 6.70 -6.41
N ASP A 66 7.25 7.77 -6.02
CA ASP A 66 7.54 8.54 -4.81
C ASP A 66 6.73 8.01 -3.61
N ILE A 67 5.58 7.38 -3.90
CA ILE A 67 4.75 6.68 -2.92
C ILE A 67 4.41 5.32 -3.52
N VAL A 68 4.67 4.25 -2.79
CA VAL A 68 4.28 2.87 -3.15
C VAL A 68 3.23 2.40 -2.17
N THR A 69 2.09 1.91 -2.66
CA THR A 69 1.01 1.39 -1.82
C THR A 69 0.61 -0.02 -2.21
N LEU A 70 0.42 -0.88 -1.19
CA LEU A 70 0.13 -2.30 -1.37
C LEU A 70 -1.37 -2.55 -1.15
N HIS A 71 -2.03 -3.14 -2.17
CA HIS A 71 -3.43 -3.56 -2.15
C HIS A 71 -3.63 -4.99 -2.68
N ALA A 72 -2.53 -5.73 -2.84
CA ALA A 72 -2.56 -7.12 -3.25
C ALA A 72 -2.80 -8.07 -2.06
N PRO A 73 -3.41 -9.25 -2.27
CA PRO A 73 -3.41 -10.32 -1.27
C PRO A 73 -1.98 -10.81 -1.03
N SER A 74 -1.76 -11.55 0.05
CA SER A 74 -0.49 -12.25 0.24
C SER A 74 -0.32 -13.36 -0.81
N ALA A 75 0.90 -13.55 -1.29
CA ALA A 75 1.23 -14.64 -2.19
C ALA A 75 1.02 -16.01 -1.51
N GLU A 76 0.64 -17.02 -2.28
CA GLU A 76 0.39 -18.39 -1.78
C GLU A 76 1.65 -19.03 -1.19
N ASP A 77 2.81 -18.71 -1.72
CA ASP A 77 4.12 -19.18 -1.25
C ASP A 77 4.66 -18.40 -0.04
N ASN A 78 3.87 -17.46 0.49
CA ASN A 78 4.23 -16.57 1.59
C ASN A 78 5.49 -15.70 1.35
N GLN A 79 5.92 -15.55 0.09
CA GLN A 79 7.00 -14.63 -0.21
C GLN A 79 6.50 -13.17 -0.15
N PRO A 80 7.26 -12.27 0.49
CA PRO A 80 6.86 -10.87 0.56
C PRO A 80 6.97 -10.22 -0.83
N ILE A 81 6.00 -9.39 -1.17
CA ILE A 81 6.03 -8.55 -2.38
C ILE A 81 7.18 -7.56 -2.29
N ILE A 82 7.40 -7.02 -1.09
CA ILE A 82 8.49 -6.09 -0.78
C ILE A 82 9.51 -6.80 0.10
N SER A 83 10.55 -7.32 -0.52
CA SER A 83 11.73 -7.90 0.11
C SER A 83 12.86 -6.86 0.24
N GLU A 84 14.03 -7.28 0.69
CA GLU A 84 15.23 -6.43 0.76
C GLU A 84 15.62 -5.86 -0.61
N GLU A 85 15.52 -6.67 -1.68
CA GLU A 85 15.85 -6.25 -3.04
C GLU A 85 14.89 -5.18 -3.54
N GLN A 86 13.59 -5.33 -3.29
CA GLN A 86 12.59 -4.34 -3.65
C GLN A 86 12.79 -3.02 -2.90
N LEU A 87 13.10 -3.06 -1.61
CA LEU A 87 13.41 -1.84 -0.85
C LEU A 87 14.64 -1.09 -1.39
N LYS A 88 15.68 -1.81 -1.83
CA LYS A 88 16.91 -1.22 -2.39
C LYS A 88 16.72 -0.50 -3.71
N ILE A 89 15.72 -0.89 -4.51
CA ILE A 89 15.46 -0.26 -5.81
C ILE A 89 14.46 0.89 -5.75
N MET A 90 13.78 1.10 -4.62
CA MET A 90 12.92 2.25 -4.40
C MET A 90 13.74 3.56 -4.35
N LYS A 91 13.09 4.68 -4.62
CA LYS A 91 13.73 5.99 -4.46
C LYS A 91 14.10 6.25 -2.99
N PRO A 92 15.24 6.92 -2.69
CA PRO A 92 15.61 7.26 -1.31
C PRO A 92 14.59 8.15 -0.58
N ASN A 93 13.81 8.94 -1.33
CA ASN A 93 12.72 9.77 -0.78
C ASN A 93 11.34 9.10 -0.87
N ALA A 94 11.27 7.82 -1.25
CA ALA A 94 10.00 7.11 -1.36
C ALA A 94 9.37 6.80 -0.01
N LEU A 95 8.04 6.76 -0.01
CA LEU A 95 7.21 6.28 1.10
C LEU A 95 6.58 4.93 0.73
N LEU A 96 6.62 3.96 1.65
CA LEU A 96 5.92 2.69 1.52
C LEU A 96 4.64 2.71 2.37
N VAL A 97 3.51 2.35 1.78
CA VAL A 97 2.23 2.22 2.48
C VAL A 97 1.73 0.78 2.39
N ASN A 98 1.47 0.13 3.52
CA ASN A 98 0.88 -1.20 3.55
C ASN A 98 -0.37 -1.22 4.44
N THR A 99 -1.52 -1.29 3.78
CA THR A 99 -2.85 -1.47 4.40
C THR A 99 -3.51 -2.76 3.92
N SER A 100 -2.72 -3.70 3.36
CA SER A 100 -3.23 -4.94 2.77
C SER A 100 -3.03 -6.14 3.69
N ARG A 101 -1.83 -6.72 3.74
CA ARG A 101 -1.47 -7.85 4.60
C ARG A 101 -0.04 -7.70 5.12
N GLY A 102 0.22 -8.07 6.38
CA GLY A 102 1.55 -7.98 6.99
C GLY A 102 2.63 -8.73 6.22
N LYS A 103 2.30 -9.92 5.71
CA LYS A 103 3.22 -10.76 4.92
C LYS A 103 3.68 -10.15 3.59
N ASN A 104 3.05 -9.08 3.11
CA ASN A 104 3.42 -8.43 1.85
C ASN A 104 4.72 -7.62 1.94
N ASN A 105 5.21 -7.33 3.14
CA ASN A 105 6.56 -6.80 3.36
C ASN A 105 7.29 -7.60 4.43
N ASN A 106 8.61 -7.71 4.29
CA ASN A 106 9.44 -8.27 5.35
C ASN A 106 9.75 -7.18 6.38
N GLU A 107 9.28 -7.36 7.62
CA GLU A 107 9.38 -6.34 8.69
C GLU A 107 10.82 -6.07 9.14
N GLU A 108 11.71 -7.09 9.13
CA GLU A 108 13.13 -6.92 9.47
C GLU A 108 13.85 -6.08 8.41
N PHE A 109 13.69 -6.41 7.14
CA PHE A 109 14.30 -5.64 6.06
C PHE A 109 13.71 -4.22 5.98
N LEU A 110 12.41 -4.06 6.24
CA LEU A 110 11.77 -2.75 6.31
C LEU A 110 12.36 -1.91 7.45
N PHE A 111 12.56 -2.50 8.64
CA PHE A 111 13.19 -1.82 9.76
C PHE A 111 14.61 -1.33 9.41
N GLU A 112 15.44 -2.20 8.82
CA GLU A 112 16.80 -1.81 8.42
C GLU A 112 16.79 -0.74 7.31
N ALA A 113 15.88 -0.83 6.35
CA ALA A 113 15.75 0.16 5.28
C ALA A 113 15.35 1.54 5.81
N LEU A 114 14.43 1.61 6.77
CA LEU A 114 13.99 2.85 7.41
C LEU A 114 15.07 3.44 8.32
N LYS A 115 15.72 2.62 9.13
CA LYS A 115 16.81 3.00 10.02
C LYS A 115 18.02 3.57 9.26
N ASN A 116 18.35 2.94 8.13
CA ASN A 116 19.46 3.35 7.26
C ASN A 116 19.04 4.41 6.24
N LYS A 117 17.78 4.86 6.24
CA LYS A 117 17.22 5.83 5.30
C LYS A 117 17.37 5.40 3.83
N THR A 118 17.28 4.11 3.56
CA THR A 118 17.21 3.56 2.19
C THR A 118 15.94 4.02 1.50
N ILE A 119 14.84 4.17 2.27
CA ILE A 119 13.61 4.87 1.91
C ILE A 119 13.30 5.93 2.97
N ALA A 120 12.50 6.93 2.63
CA ALA A 120 12.23 8.05 3.52
C ALA A 120 11.34 7.68 4.71
N GLY A 121 10.34 6.84 4.50
CA GLY A 121 9.39 6.48 5.56
C GLY A 121 8.43 5.37 5.15
N ALA A 122 7.60 4.94 6.11
CA ALA A 122 6.54 3.98 5.85
C ALA A 122 5.28 4.27 6.69
N CYS A 123 4.11 3.84 6.16
CA CYS A 123 2.83 3.82 6.86
C CYS A 123 2.31 2.37 6.84
N ILE A 124 2.24 1.73 8.00
CA ILE A 124 1.94 0.30 8.12
C ILE A 124 0.73 0.11 9.04
N ASP A 125 -0.34 -0.47 8.50
CA ASP A 125 -1.56 -0.78 9.25
C ASP A 125 -1.69 -2.27 9.60
N VAL A 126 -0.86 -3.14 8.97
CA VAL A 126 -0.97 -4.60 9.06
C VAL A 126 0.40 -5.23 9.34
N PHE A 127 0.41 -6.29 10.15
CA PHE A 127 1.65 -6.92 10.63
C PHE A 127 1.57 -8.44 10.52
N ASN A 128 2.74 -9.10 10.58
CA ASN A 128 2.81 -10.56 10.62
C ASN A 128 2.20 -11.12 11.90
N ASP A 129 2.49 -10.46 13.02
CA ASP A 129 1.93 -10.77 14.32
C ASP A 129 1.18 -9.55 14.88
N GLU A 130 -0.09 -9.73 15.22
CA GLU A 130 -0.95 -8.68 15.77
C GLU A 130 -1.46 -9.09 17.16
N PRO A 131 -1.44 -8.18 18.18
CA PRO A 131 -0.98 -6.79 18.14
C PRO A 131 0.54 -6.65 18.00
N TYR A 132 0.98 -5.70 17.16
CA TYR A 132 2.39 -5.48 16.83
C TYR A 132 3.24 -5.07 18.05
N LYS A 133 4.40 -5.71 18.21
CA LYS A 133 5.37 -5.44 19.28
C LYS A 133 6.82 -5.35 18.78
N GLY A 134 6.98 -5.17 17.47
CA GLY A 134 8.31 -5.18 16.83
C GLY A 134 9.02 -3.83 16.85
N ASN A 135 10.20 -3.83 16.26
CA ASN A 135 11.16 -2.72 16.33
C ASN A 135 10.75 -1.48 15.51
N LEU A 136 9.83 -1.60 14.54
CA LEU A 136 9.38 -0.45 13.75
C LEU A 136 8.84 0.67 14.64
N ALA A 137 8.24 0.35 15.80
CA ALA A 137 7.72 1.33 16.75
C ALA A 137 8.80 2.24 17.40
N SER A 138 10.07 1.91 17.23
CA SER A 138 11.19 2.72 17.74
C SER A 138 11.71 3.78 16.77
N LEU A 139 11.15 3.81 15.54
CA LEU A 139 11.61 4.71 14.49
C LEU A 139 10.69 5.94 14.36
N ASP A 140 11.29 7.11 14.07
CA ASP A 140 10.56 8.38 13.93
C ASP A 140 9.96 8.59 12.52
N ASN A 141 10.43 7.81 11.52
CA ASN A 141 10.01 7.91 10.13
C ASN A 141 9.00 6.81 9.72
N VAL A 142 8.23 6.32 10.69
CA VAL A 142 7.16 5.34 10.44
C VAL A 142 5.87 5.74 11.15
N ILE A 143 4.75 5.52 10.49
CA ILE A 143 3.41 5.62 11.07
C ILE A 143 2.86 4.21 11.17
N LEU A 144 2.49 3.79 12.37
CA LEU A 144 1.91 2.48 12.65
C LEU A 144 0.47 2.64 13.15
N THR A 145 -0.45 1.86 12.60
CA THR A 145 -1.84 1.80 13.07
C THR A 145 -2.23 0.34 13.35
N PRO A 146 -3.11 0.07 14.32
CA PRO A 146 -3.39 -1.29 14.78
C PRO A 146 -4.48 -1.99 13.94
N HIS A 147 -4.24 -2.14 12.62
CA HIS A 147 -5.12 -2.82 11.66
C HIS A 147 -6.55 -2.22 11.66
N ILE A 148 -6.62 -0.92 11.45
CA ILE A 148 -7.88 -0.15 11.52
C ILE A 148 -8.35 0.41 10.17
N GLY A 149 -7.68 0.10 9.07
CA GLY A 149 -8.00 0.63 7.74
C GLY A 149 -9.45 0.37 7.29
N GLY A 150 -10.06 -0.74 7.74
CA GLY A 150 -11.47 -1.05 7.52
C GLY A 150 -12.36 -0.90 8.76
N TYR A 151 -11.88 -0.32 9.86
CA TYR A 151 -12.55 -0.36 11.16
C TYR A 151 -13.33 0.93 11.44
N THR A 152 -14.30 1.25 10.56
CA THR A 152 -15.28 2.33 10.82
C THR A 152 -16.66 1.72 11.11
N SER A 153 -17.49 2.44 11.87
CA SER A 153 -18.84 1.98 12.24
C SER A 153 -19.71 1.67 11.01
N ASP A 154 -19.57 2.47 9.97
CA ASP A 154 -20.37 2.32 8.74
C ASP A 154 -19.91 1.10 7.94
N VAL A 155 -18.60 0.96 7.70
CA VAL A 155 -18.03 -0.20 6.98
C VAL A 155 -18.32 -1.50 7.72
N ARG A 156 -18.21 -1.53 9.06
CA ARG A 156 -18.54 -2.73 9.87
C ARG A 156 -19.99 -3.12 9.71
N ARG A 157 -20.92 -2.17 9.84
CA ARG A 157 -22.36 -2.42 9.66
C ARG A 157 -22.67 -2.96 8.26
N ASP A 158 -22.06 -2.38 7.22
CA ASP A 158 -22.31 -2.76 5.84
C ASP A 158 -21.76 -4.17 5.55
N LEU A 159 -20.55 -4.51 6.04
CA LEU A 159 -19.97 -5.86 5.95
C LEU A 159 -20.83 -6.91 6.66
N GLU A 160 -21.33 -6.63 7.86
CA GLU A 160 -22.19 -7.54 8.62
C GLU A 160 -23.53 -7.74 7.92
N SER A 161 -24.12 -6.67 7.37
CA SER A 161 -25.38 -6.74 6.60
C SER A 161 -25.21 -7.56 5.33
N GLU A 162 -24.14 -7.32 4.57
CA GLU A 162 -23.84 -8.07 3.34
C GLU A 162 -23.59 -9.57 3.61
N ALA A 163 -22.89 -9.88 4.70
CA ALA A 163 -22.66 -11.26 5.13
C ALA A 163 -23.99 -11.99 5.42
N VAL A 164 -24.92 -11.34 6.10
CA VAL A 164 -26.26 -11.89 6.38
C VAL A 164 -27.07 -12.06 5.10
N GLU A 165 -27.03 -11.09 4.18
CA GLU A 165 -27.74 -11.20 2.89
C GLU A 165 -27.18 -12.32 2.03
N ASN A 166 -25.86 -12.49 1.99
CA ASN A 166 -25.23 -13.58 1.25
C ASN A 166 -25.63 -14.95 1.85
N LEU A 167 -25.66 -15.09 3.17
CA LEU A 167 -26.12 -16.31 3.82
C LEU A 167 -27.58 -16.63 3.46
N ARG A 168 -28.46 -15.63 3.42
CA ARG A 168 -29.89 -15.82 3.02
C ARG A 168 -30.07 -16.28 1.59
N LYS A 169 -29.14 -16.02 0.68
CA LYS A 169 -29.19 -16.49 -0.71
C LYS A 169 -28.81 -17.97 -0.86
N PHE A 170 -28.14 -18.53 0.16
CA PHE A 170 -27.74 -19.95 0.19
C PHE A 170 -28.71 -20.86 0.94
N LEU A 171 -29.65 -20.31 1.71
CA LEU A 171 -30.71 -21.01 2.41
C LEU A 171 -32.01 -20.99 1.61
#